data_7b92563af775e2a032a90f241334c0bf
#
_entry.id   7b92563af775e2a032a90f241334c0bf
#
_cell.length_a   1.000
_cell.length_b   1.000
_cell.length_c   1.000
_cell.angle_alpha   90.00
_cell.angle_beta   90.00
_cell.angle_gamma   90.00
#
_symmetry.space_group_name_H-M   'P 1'
#
loop_
_entity.id
_entity.type
_entity.pdbx_description
1 polymer ?
#
loop_
_entity_poly.entity_id
_entity_poly.type
_entity_poly.pdbx_seq_one_letter_code
_entity_poly.pdbx_strand_id
1 'polypeptide(L)'
;MEIPLGFANVSRKAPKAGKKGAAKPRLLAGGNPQIAKAEGDAPVQAYIAAMPGWKSDVGRRLDALIVRTVPGVRKAVKWNSPFYGIEGQGWFLSFHTFTKYIKVTFFRGTSLSPVPPGESKHQEVRYLDIREDERLDEAQLAAWIRQAAALPGWIP
;
A
#
# COMPACT_ATOMS: atom_id res chain seq x y z
N MET A 1 -14.33 9.50 -10.97
CA MET A 1 -14.08 9.55 -11.51
C MET A 1 -13.65 9.92 -11.53
N GLU A 2 -13.19 10.19 -10.93
CA GLU A 2 -12.74 10.50 -11.40
C GLU A 2 -12.06 10.64 -11.23
N ILE A 3 -12.03 10.81 -10.90
CA ILE A 3 -11.34 10.90 -11.33
C ILE A 3 -10.81 11.27 -11.18
N PRO A 4 -10.75 11.31 -10.70
CA PRO A 4 -10.26 11.65 -11.03
C PRO A 4 -9.73 12.00 -11.02
N LEU A 5 -9.53 12.35 -10.93
CA LEU A 5 -9.09 12.60 -11.42
C LEU A 5 -8.76 12.75 -11.52
N GLY A 6 -8.76 12.98 -11.05
CA GLY A 6 -8.52 13.08 -11.67
C GLY A 6 -8.36 13.17 -11.79
N PHE A 7 -8.58 13.44 -12.22
CA PHE A 7 -8.46 13.42 -13.01
C PHE A 7 -8.87 13.58 -13.30
N ALA A 8 -8.60 13.26 -12.76
CA ALA A 8 -8.88 13.30 -13.53
C ALA A 8 -8.97 13.37 -13.79
N ASN A 9 -8.92 13.85 -14.01
CA ASN A 9 -9.02 13.89 -14.63
C ASN A 9 -8.91 13.85 -14.88
N VAL A 10 -8.86 13.68 -14.66
CA VAL A 10 -8.79 13.53 -15.34
C VAL A 10 -8.57 13.59 -15.78
N SER A 11 -8.37 13.84 -15.94
CA SER A 11 -8.19 13.80 -16.76
C SER A 11 -7.97 14.04 -17.19
N ARG A 12 -7.90 13.99 -17.45
CA ARG A 12 -7.66 14.10 -18.28
C ARG A 12 -7.22 14.33 -18.64
N LYS A 13 -7.11 14.57 -18.58
CA LYS A 13 -6.52 14.84 -19.28
C LYS A 13 -5.80 14.68 -19.41
N ALA A 14 -5.33 15.06 -19.45
CA ALA A 14 -4.49 15.02 -19.90
C ALA A 14 -3.74 15.20 -20.07
N PRO A 15 -3.43 15.30 -20.40
CA PRO A 15 -2.59 15.49 -20.76
C PRO A 15 -1.91 15.57 -20.94
N LYS A 16 -1.91 15.70 -21.10
CA LYS A 16 -1.05 15.86 -21.49
C LYS A 16 -0.34 15.48 -21.28
N ALA A 17 -0.14 15.73 -21.47
CA ALA A 17 0.59 15.57 -21.32
C ALA A 17 1.17 15.52 -21.10
N GLY A 18 1.26 15.61 -21.23
CA GLY A 18 1.84 15.59 -21.03
C GLY A 18 2.36 15.87 -20.69
N LYS A 19 2.27 16.20 -21.00
CA LYS A 19 2.78 16.53 -20.74
C LYS A 19 3.27 16.63 -20.12
N LYS A 20 2.98 17.04 -20.18
CA LYS A 20 3.63 17.07 -19.44
C LYS A 20 3.70 16.27 -18.67
N GLY A 21 3.93 16.03 -19.20
CA GLY A 21 3.87 14.85 -18.43
C GLY A 21 3.85 15.15 -16.95
N ALA A 22 3.15 14.32 -16.16
CA ALA A 22 3.13 14.53 -14.73
C ALA A 22 4.55 14.47 -14.18
N ALA A 23 4.90 15.41 -13.35
CA ALA A 23 6.17 15.38 -12.64
C ALA A 23 6.18 14.14 -11.74
N LYS A 24 7.33 13.49 -11.61
CA LYS A 24 7.48 12.38 -10.69
C LYS A 24 7.26 12.88 -9.27
N PRO A 25 6.60 12.10 -8.43
CA PRO A 25 6.42 12.49 -7.03
C PRO A 25 7.75 12.73 -6.35
N ARG A 26 7.77 13.69 -5.45
CA ARG A 26 8.92 13.96 -4.59
C ARG A 26 9.13 12.75 -3.68
N LEU A 27 10.40 12.40 -3.44
CA LEU A 27 10.71 11.36 -2.48
C LEU A 27 11.02 11.98 -1.12
N LEU A 28 10.37 11.47 -0.10
CA LEU A 28 10.56 11.90 1.28
C LEU A 28 11.69 11.07 1.91
N ALA A 29 11.92 11.25 3.21
CA ALA A 29 12.92 10.49 3.95
C ALA A 29 12.74 8.99 3.70
N GLY A 30 13.87 8.28 3.48
CA GLY A 30 13.85 6.85 3.19
C GLY A 30 13.44 6.51 1.77
N GLY A 31 13.22 7.52 0.92
CA GLY A 31 12.80 7.31 -0.46
C GLY A 31 11.30 7.10 -0.60
N ASN A 32 10.53 7.44 0.43
CA ASN A 32 9.08 7.26 0.39
C ASN A 32 8.43 8.29 -0.52
N PRO A 33 7.62 7.87 -1.52
CA PRO A 33 6.96 8.82 -2.41
C PRO A 33 5.95 9.71 -1.68
N GLN A 34 5.96 10.99 -2.00
CA GLN A 34 4.97 11.92 -1.48
C GLN A 34 3.76 11.91 -2.42
N ILE A 35 2.66 11.36 -1.96
CA ILE A 35 1.42 11.24 -2.73
C ILE A 35 0.30 11.88 -1.90
N ALA A 36 -0.43 12.79 -2.50
CA ALA A 36 -1.55 13.44 -1.83
C ALA A 36 -2.59 12.40 -1.42
N LYS A 37 -3.22 12.63 -0.28
CA LYS A 37 -4.31 11.78 0.21
C LYS A 37 -5.40 11.67 -0.83
N ALA A 38 -5.76 10.45 -1.21
CA ALA A 38 -6.81 10.21 -2.20
C ALA A 38 -7.31 8.77 -2.12
N GLU A 39 -8.57 8.58 -2.47
CA GLU A 39 -9.19 7.25 -2.52
C GLU A 39 -8.96 6.59 -3.87
N GLY A 40 -8.97 5.27 -3.88
CA GLY A 40 -8.98 4.47 -5.10
C GLY A 40 -7.63 3.93 -5.49
N ASP A 41 -7.62 3.24 -6.62
CA ASP A 41 -6.43 2.54 -7.12
C ASP A 41 -5.39 3.50 -7.69
N ALA A 42 -5.83 4.56 -8.37
CA ALA A 42 -4.89 5.44 -9.07
C ALA A 42 -3.79 6.02 -8.19
N PRO A 43 -4.09 6.58 -7.00
CA PRO A 43 -3.00 7.08 -6.15
C PRO A 43 -2.09 5.98 -5.63
N VAL A 44 -2.61 4.76 -5.41
CA VAL A 44 -1.78 3.63 -4.99
C VAL A 44 -0.81 3.26 -6.12
N GLN A 45 -1.28 3.22 -7.37
CA GLN A 45 -0.41 2.92 -8.49
C GLN A 45 0.64 4.03 -8.69
N ALA A 46 0.28 5.28 -8.48
CA ALA A 46 1.25 6.38 -8.54
C ALA A 46 2.34 6.22 -7.48
N TYR A 47 1.95 5.81 -6.27
CA TYR A 47 2.90 5.54 -5.20
C TYR A 47 3.86 4.41 -5.60
N ILE A 48 3.31 3.28 -6.06
CA ILE A 48 4.10 2.11 -6.41
C ILE A 48 5.08 2.43 -7.54
N ALA A 49 4.62 3.16 -8.55
CA ALA A 49 5.47 3.54 -9.68
C ALA A 49 6.65 4.42 -9.24
N ALA A 50 6.46 5.22 -8.18
CA ALA A 50 7.48 6.15 -7.69
C ALA A 50 8.41 5.52 -6.65
N MET A 51 8.12 4.31 -6.17
CA MET A 51 9.01 3.63 -5.23
C MET A 51 10.37 3.39 -5.89
N PRO A 52 11.49 3.74 -5.22
CA PRO A 52 12.79 3.66 -5.87
C PRO A 52 13.31 2.23 -5.99
N GLY A 53 13.90 1.93 -7.15
CA GLY A 53 14.63 0.68 -7.39
C GLY A 53 13.78 -0.57 -7.23
N TRP A 54 14.34 -1.55 -6.54
CA TRP A 54 13.71 -2.86 -6.34
C TRP A 54 12.35 -2.77 -5.61
N LYS A 55 12.14 -1.70 -4.88
CA LYS A 55 10.92 -1.54 -4.06
C LYS A 55 9.68 -1.40 -4.93
N SER A 56 9.80 -0.80 -6.11
CA SER A 56 8.67 -0.68 -7.02
C SER A 56 8.15 -2.06 -7.45
N ASP A 57 9.06 -2.99 -7.77
CA ASP A 57 8.66 -4.35 -8.14
C ASP A 57 7.97 -5.07 -6.98
N VAL A 58 8.51 -4.93 -5.78
CA VAL A 58 7.90 -5.54 -4.59
C VAL A 58 6.53 -4.92 -4.33
N GLY A 59 6.41 -3.60 -4.48
CA GLY A 59 5.13 -2.91 -4.33
C GLY A 59 4.08 -3.45 -5.30
N ARG A 60 4.45 -3.67 -6.57
CA ARG A 60 3.55 -4.26 -7.55
C ARG A 60 3.13 -5.67 -7.16
N ARG A 61 4.07 -6.48 -6.66
CA ARG A 61 3.77 -7.85 -6.24
C ARG A 61 2.85 -7.88 -5.03
N LEU A 62 3.08 -6.99 -4.06
CA LEU A 62 2.20 -6.86 -2.89
C LEU A 62 0.79 -6.47 -3.31
N ASP A 63 0.67 -5.44 -4.15
CA ASP A 63 -0.63 -4.98 -4.60
C ASP A 63 -1.38 -6.09 -5.35
N ALA A 64 -0.70 -6.77 -6.28
CA ALA A 64 -1.31 -7.84 -7.05
C ALA A 64 -1.78 -8.99 -6.14
N LEU A 65 -0.98 -9.33 -5.14
CA LEU A 65 -1.31 -10.39 -4.18
C LEU A 65 -2.53 -10.00 -3.35
N ILE A 66 -2.58 -8.76 -2.89
CA ILE A 66 -3.71 -8.27 -2.09
C ILE A 66 -5.00 -8.28 -2.92
N VAL A 67 -4.93 -7.77 -4.16
CA VAL A 67 -6.10 -7.73 -5.04
C VAL A 67 -6.60 -9.13 -5.35
N ARG A 68 -5.68 -10.07 -5.60
CA ARG A 68 -6.04 -11.46 -5.90
C ARG A 68 -6.64 -12.17 -4.70
N THR A 69 -6.12 -11.87 -3.51
CA THR A 69 -6.56 -12.53 -2.27
C THR A 69 -7.87 -11.96 -1.74
N VAL A 70 -8.09 -10.65 -1.94
CA VAL A 70 -9.27 -9.94 -1.43
C VAL A 70 -9.93 -9.21 -2.60
N PRO A 71 -10.74 -9.93 -3.42
CA PRO A 71 -11.45 -9.26 -4.52
C PRO A 71 -12.33 -8.13 -3.98
N GLY A 72 -12.30 -7.00 -4.66
CA GLY A 72 -13.06 -5.83 -4.22
C GLY A 72 -12.41 -5.04 -3.09
N VAL A 73 -11.13 -5.29 -2.81
CA VAL A 73 -10.41 -4.59 -1.76
C VAL A 73 -10.47 -3.05 -1.99
N ARG A 74 -10.74 -2.32 -0.91
CA ARG A 74 -10.72 -0.87 -0.93
C ARG A 74 -9.29 -0.38 -0.81
N LYS A 75 -8.92 0.63 -1.60
CA LYS A 75 -7.58 1.19 -1.60
C LYS A 75 -7.62 2.70 -1.42
N ALA A 76 -6.57 3.23 -0.81
CA ALA A 76 -6.38 4.68 -0.70
C ALA A 76 -4.90 4.96 -0.43
N VAL A 77 -4.51 6.22 -0.59
CA VAL A 77 -3.25 6.72 -0.06
C VAL A 77 -3.59 7.68 1.07
N LYS A 78 -2.99 7.45 2.22
CA LYS A 78 -3.10 8.30 3.41
C LYS A 78 -1.72 8.39 4.04
N TRP A 79 -1.34 9.57 4.53
CA TRP A 79 -0.02 9.77 5.15
C TRP A 79 1.10 9.22 4.29
N ASN A 80 1.02 9.48 2.98
CA ASN A 80 2.03 9.06 1.99
C ASN A 80 2.29 7.55 2.03
N SER A 81 1.23 6.75 2.20
CA SER A 81 1.32 5.28 2.21
C SER A 81 0.09 4.68 1.59
N PRO A 82 0.23 3.57 0.85
CA PRO A 82 -0.93 2.81 0.39
C PRO A 82 -1.64 2.15 1.57
N PHE A 83 -2.97 2.21 1.57
CA PHE A 83 -3.82 1.57 2.56
C PHE A 83 -4.78 0.62 1.84
N TYR A 84 -5.02 -0.54 2.46
CA TYR A 84 -5.92 -1.57 1.94
C TYR A 84 -6.94 -1.93 3.00
N GLY A 85 -8.20 -1.98 2.61
CA GLY A 85 -9.28 -2.22 3.56
C GLY A 85 -10.51 -2.82 2.93
N ILE A 86 -11.53 -2.98 3.76
CA ILE A 86 -12.85 -3.46 3.34
C ILE A 86 -13.82 -2.31 3.52
N GLU A 87 -14.65 -2.07 2.50
CA GLU A 87 -15.63 -0.99 2.57
C GLU A 87 -16.49 -1.14 3.83
N GLY A 88 -16.54 -0.09 4.64
CA GLY A 88 -17.32 -0.08 5.87
C GLY A 88 -16.66 -0.76 7.07
N GLN A 89 -15.48 -1.38 6.89
CA GLN A 89 -14.83 -2.10 7.98
C GLN A 89 -13.45 -1.55 8.35
N GLY A 90 -13.00 -0.48 7.69
CA GLY A 90 -11.70 0.12 8.00
C GLY A 90 -10.57 -0.55 7.25
N TRP A 91 -9.34 -0.32 7.71
CA TRP A 91 -8.12 -0.69 7.00
C TRP A 91 -7.46 -1.87 7.70
N PHE A 92 -7.02 -2.87 6.91
CA PHE A 92 -6.37 -4.04 7.49
C PHE A 92 -4.86 -4.07 7.24
N LEU A 93 -4.37 -3.35 6.21
CA LEU A 93 -2.97 -3.39 5.84
C LEU A 93 -2.55 -2.05 5.24
N SER A 94 -1.29 -1.69 5.48
CA SER A 94 -0.63 -0.56 4.82
C SER A 94 0.82 -0.94 4.57
N PHE A 95 1.51 -0.24 3.64
CA PHE A 95 2.97 -0.38 3.59
C PHE A 95 3.62 0.97 3.34
N HIS A 96 4.89 1.06 3.69
CA HIS A 96 5.66 2.31 3.65
C HIS A 96 7.08 2.02 3.24
N THR A 97 7.68 2.94 2.47
CA THR A 97 9.03 2.77 1.93
C THR A 97 10.06 3.38 2.87
N PHE A 98 11.01 2.56 3.30
CA PHE A 98 12.20 3.00 4.03
C PHE A 98 13.44 2.78 3.17
N THR A 99 14.59 3.28 3.63
CA THR A 99 15.80 3.24 2.82
C THR A 99 16.18 1.80 2.39
N LYS A 100 16.13 0.85 3.33
CA LYS A 100 16.63 -0.50 3.08
C LYS A 100 15.54 -1.57 3.10
N TYR A 101 14.28 -1.18 3.28
CA TYR A 101 13.20 -2.15 3.38
C TYR A 101 11.86 -1.48 3.15
N ILE A 102 10.87 -2.30 2.91
CA ILE A 102 9.46 -1.90 2.90
C ILE A 102 8.85 -2.45 4.18
N LYS A 103 8.18 -1.60 4.95
CA LYS A 103 7.48 -2.04 6.16
C LYS A 103 6.02 -2.28 5.82
N VAL A 104 5.57 -3.52 5.98
CA VAL A 104 4.16 -3.87 5.86
C VAL A 104 3.56 -3.85 7.25
N THR A 105 2.46 -3.12 7.40
CA THR A 105 1.75 -2.96 8.68
C THR A 105 0.45 -3.75 8.64
N PHE A 106 0.28 -4.65 9.61
CA PHE A 106 -1.00 -5.32 9.82
C PHE A 106 -1.63 -4.72 11.07
N PHE A 107 -2.76 -4.04 10.91
CA PHE A 107 -3.36 -3.28 12.01
C PHE A 107 -3.90 -4.17 13.13
N ARG A 108 -4.25 -5.42 12.82
CA ARG A 108 -4.64 -6.43 13.81
C ARG A 108 -3.65 -7.58 13.81
N GLY A 109 -2.36 -7.26 13.74
CA GLY A 109 -1.31 -8.25 13.56
C GLY A 109 -1.26 -9.32 14.64
N THR A 110 -1.59 -8.97 15.90
CA THR A 110 -1.57 -9.96 16.97
C THR A 110 -2.66 -11.02 16.85
N SER A 111 -3.66 -10.78 16.01
CA SER A 111 -4.73 -11.76 15.76
C SER A 111 -4.42 -12.70 14.60
N LEU A 112 -3.28 -12.52 13.94
CA LEU A 112 -2.88 -13.35 12.80
C LEU A 112 -2.08 -14.56 13.28
N SER A 113 -2.15 -15.65 12.52
CA SER A 113 -1.44 -16.88 12.85
C SER A 113 -0.60 -17.34 11.65
N PRO A 114 0.74 -17.43 11.80
CA PRO A 114 1.52 -16.98 12.95
C PRO A 114 1.52 -15.47 13.06
N VAL A 115 1.84 -14.94 14.22
CA VAL A 115 1.92 -13.49 14.42
C VAL A 115 3.10 -12.94 13.61
N PRO A 116 2.92 -11.89 12.80
CA PRO A 116 4.04 -11.29 12.08
C PRO A 116 5.14 -10.83 13.04
N PRO A 117 6.41 -10.87 12.61
CA PRO A 117 7.54 -10.78 13.55
C PRO A 117 7.85 -9.39 14.08
N GLY A 118 7.46 -8.32 13.38
CA GLY A 118 7.86 -6.98 13.78
C GLY A 118 6.94 -6.41 14.85
N GLU A 119 7.52 -6.05 16.00
CA GLU A 119 6.73 -5.48 17.09
C GLU A 119 6.46 -4.00 16.88
N SER A 120 5.42 -3.50 17.52
CA SER A 120 5.00 -2.11 17.43
C SER A 120 4.68 -1.58 18.82
N LYS A 121 4.74 -0.25 18.97
CA LYS A 121 4.27 0.41 20.19
C LYS A 121 2.76 0.25 20.36
N HIS A 122 2.04 0.05 19.27
CA HIS A 122 0.59 -0.15 19.31
C HIS A 122 0.32 -1.63 19.56
N GLN A 123 -0.47 -1.92 20.56
CA GLN A 123 -0.63 -3.26 21.11
C GLN A 123 -1.02 -4.31 20.06
N GLU A 124 -1.91 -3.96 19.15
CA GLU A 124 -2.43 -4.93 18.17
C GLU A 124 -1.68 -4.94 16.86
N VAL A 125 -0.85 -3.95 16.61
CA VAL A 125 -0.16 -3.79 15.33
C VAL A 125 1.08 -4.66 15.29
N ARG A 126 1.31 -5.31 14.14
CA ARG A 126 2.56 -6.04 13.89
C ARG A 126 3.04 -5.73 12.49
N TYR A 127 4.35 -5.87 12.29
CA TYR A 127 5.00 -5.49 11.04
C TYR A 127 5.71 -6.66 10.39
N LEU A 128 5.83 -6.57 9.07
CA LEU A 128 6.77 -7.38 8.31
C LEU A 128 7.66 -6.42 7.52
N ASP A 129 8.98 -6.52 7.72
CA ASP A 129 9.94 -5.75 6.94
C ASP A 129 10.42 -6.61 5.77
N ILE A 130 10.33 -6.08 4.54
CA ILE A 130 10.77 -6.78 3.34
C ILE A 130 12.03 -6.11 2.84
N ARG A 131 13.13 -6.87 2.73
CA ARG A 131 14.43 -6.37 2.29
C ARG A 131 14.74 -6.90 0.89
N GLU A 132 15.67 -6.25 0.22
CA GLU A 132 15.97 -6.50 -1.19
C GLU A 132 16.37 -7.94 -1.47
N ASP A 133 17.22 -8.49 -0.60
CA ASP A 133 17.81 -9.82 -0.80
C ASP A 133 16.98 -10.93 -0.19
N GLU A 134 15.82 -10.63 0.36
CA GLU A 134 14.95 -11.62 0.97
C GLU A 134 13.92 -12.11 -0.01
N ARG A 135 13.70 -13.42 0.00
CA ARG A 135 12.65 -14.02 -0.83
C ARG A 135 11.29 -13.70 -0.22
N LEU A 136 10.39 -13.19 -1.05
CA LEU A 136 9.03 -12.88 -0.61
C LEU A 136 8.23 -14.18 -0.48
N ASP A 137 7.79 -14.49 0.74
CA ASP A 137 6.95 -15.66 0.98
C ASP A 137 5.50 -15.30 0.68
N GLU A 138 5.09 -15.48 -0.58
CA GLU A 138 3.76 -15.07 -1.02
C GLU A 138 2.66 -15.92 -0.40
N ALA A 139 2.92 -17.19 -0.13
CA ALA A 139 1.93 -18.06 0.52
C ALA A 139 1.62 -17.57 1.93
N GLN A 140 2.67 -17.24 2.70
CA GLN A 140 2.48 -16.71 4.06
C GLN A 140 1.77 -15.35 4.02
N LEU A 141 2.19 -14.48 3.10
CA LEU A 141 1.55 -13.17 2.95
C LEU A 141 0.07 -13.32 2.59
N ALA A 142 -0.25 -14.20 1.64
CA ALA A 142 -1.64 -14.42 1.27
C ALA A 142 -2.46 -14.91 2.46
N ALA A 143 -1.90 -15.81 3.28
CA ALA A 143 -2.58 -16.30 4.48
C ALA A 143 -2.86 -15.17 5.46
N TRP A 144 -1.87 -14.32 5.71
CA TRP A 144 -2.04 -13.15 6.60
C TRP A 144 -3.07 -12.17 6.03
N ILE A 145 -3.00 -11.88 4.73
CA ILE A 145 -3.94 -10.95 4.09
C ILE A 145 -5.37 -11.46 4.21
N ARG A 146 -5.58 -12.76 3.96
CA ARG A 146 -6.89 -13.38 4.05
C ARG A 146 -7.45 -13.28 5.46
N GLN A 147 -6.62 -13.58 6.46
CA GLN A 147 -7.02 -13.49 7.87
C GLN A 147 -7.33 -12.05 8.26
N ALA A 148 -6.45 -11.12 7.87
CA ALA A 148 -6.60 -9.71 8.22
C ALA A 148 -7.87 -9.11 7.63
N ALA A 149 -8.20 -9.47 6.39
CA ALA A 149 -9.38 -8.94 5.71
C ALA A 149 -10.67 -9.42 6.37
N ALA A 150 -10.62 -10.53 7.12
CA ALA A 150 -11.80 -11.09 7.81
C ALA A 150 -12.01 -10.47 9.20
N LEU A 151 -11.07 -9.66 9.68
CA LEU A 151 -11.15 -9.03 11.00
C LEU A 151 -11.73 -7.61 10.87
N PRO A 152 -12.29 -7.06 11.98
CA PRO A 152 -12.59 -5.63 11.99
C PRO A 152 -11.30 -4.84 11.74
N GLY A 153 -11.37 -3.88 10.83
CA GLY A 153 -10.20 -3.08 10.49
C GLY A 153 -9.98 -1.93 11.46
N TRP A 154 -8.91 -1.18 11.18
CA TRP A 154 -8.58 0.02 11.92
C TRP A 154 -9.30 1.21 11.30
N ILE A 155 -9.90 2.03 12.15
CA ILE A 155 -10.59 3.26 11.74
C ILE A 155 -9.88 4.42 12.42
N PRO A 156 -9.22 5.29 11.66
CA PRO A 156 -8.50 6.43 12.24
C PRO A 156 -9.42 7.46 12.88
#